data_3a990f4b6fc4801058089ca55fc0d0d3
#
_entry.id   3a990f4b6fc4801058089ca55fc0d0d3
#
_cell.length_a   1.000
_cell.length_b   1.000
_cell.length_c   1.000
_cell.angle_alpha   90.00
_cell.angle_beta   90.00
_cell.angle_gamma   90.00
#
_symmetry.space_group_name_H-M   'P 1'
#
loop_
_entity.id
_entity.type
_entity.pdbx_description
1 polymer ?
#
loop_
_entity_poly.entity_id
_entity_poly.type
_entity_poly.pdbx_seq_one_letter_code
_entity_poly.pdbx_strand_id
1 'polypeptide(L)'
;MYDVISIRRSNPIEEVAARSGVDLRSAGRRLVGNCPFHRDGRPSLVVYPANQSYFCFGCGAGGDVIDFVARLHGVGFKEAAAMLVGPGAEQRIHDTSKVVRLPAASRLTALSPTEAEVIDAAVQFYHDALWRSGDALAYLAARGVSPATARRCRLGFGCRGLAEYLRSRDLSLAAARSGGLLSGEWDTMLGRVVIPDIRGGRAAWLTGRSVDGRNPRYLNLRVATPLLGLGVTRSDQVVVTEGPFDWLTAAQWGMPAVALLGTRVSRSTVEALARFHRVYLALDCDEAGQRAAAQLATELTGQALIVDLPPGVHDLNDLGRLAGGREAFLRCLDETNSRKERRWDSNDAPPALRAA
;
A
#
# COMPACT_ATOMS: atom_id res chain seq x y z
N MET A 1 17.45 7.23 12.36
CA MET A 1 16.65 6.42 11.38
C MET A 1 17.61 5.39 10.81
N TYR A 2 17.34 4.08 10.95
CA TYR A 2 18.25 3.03 10.43
C TYR A 2 18.22 3.00 8.88
N ASP A 3 19.41 2.89 8.26
CA ASP A 3 19.51 2.62 6.83
C ASP A 3 19.30 1.13 6.57
N VAL A 4 18.05 0.77 6.31
CA VAL A 4 17.61 -0.62 6.09
C VAL A 4 18.35 -1.29 4.92
N ILE A 5 18.70 -0.53 3.88
CA ILE A 5 19.41 -1.05 2.70
C ILE A 5 20.84 -1.45 3.08
N SER A 6 21.51 -0.59 3.84
CA SER A 6 22.87 -0.86 4.34
C SER A 6 22.88 -2.05 5.28
N ILE A 7 21.90 -2.13 6.22
CA ILE A 7 21.77 -3.26 7.15
C ILE A 7 21.61 -4.58 6.40
N ARG A 8 20.71 -4.65 5.43
CA ARG A 8 20.50 -5.86 4.62
C ARG A 8 21.72 -6.27 3.82
N ARG A 9 22.42 -5.29 3.24
CA ARG A 9 23.64 -5.54 2.44
C ARG A 9 24.80 -6.05 3.30
N SER A 10 24.93 -5.55 4.53
CA SER A 10 26.00 -5.91 5.45
C SER A 10 25.69 -7.18 6.25
N ASN A 11 24.49 -7.70 6.18
CA ASN A 11 24.03 -8.87 6.91
C ASN A 11 23.29 -9.85 5.99
N PRO A 12 24.00 -10.61 5.13
CA PRO A 12 23.37 -11.60 4.28
C PRO A 12 22.54 -12.58 5.09
N ILE A 13 21.28 -12.82 4.67
CA ILE A 13 20.30 -13.62 5.43
C ILE A 13 20.79 -15.03 5.68
N GLU A 14 21.49 -15.64 4.74
CA GLU A 14 22.07 -16.97 4.86
C GLU A 14 23.14 -17.04 5.96
N GLU A 15 23.96 -16.02 6.07
CA GLU A 15 24.98 -15.95 7.12
C GLU A 15 24.38 -15.70 8.50
N VAL A 16 23.36 -14.82 8.58
CA VAL A 16 22.67 -14.54 9.84
C VAL A 16 21.91 -15.77 10.32
N ALA A 17 21.22 -16.47 9.44
CA ALA A 17 20.53 -17.72 9.80
C ALA A 17 21.50 -18.79 10.25
N ALA A 18 22.63 -18.98 9.57
CA ALA A 18 23.67 -19.93 9.97
C ALA A 18 24.28 -19.59 11.34
N ARG A 19 24.61 -18.32 11.57
CA ARG A 19 25.10 -17.84 12.88
C ARG A 19 24.07 -18.00 14.01
N SER A 20 22.80 -18.03 13.66
CA SER A 20 21.69 -18.26 14.60
C SER A 20 21.42 -19.75 14.86
N GLY A 21 22.30 -20.64 14.42
CA GLY A 21 22.20 -22.08 14.67
C GLY A 21 21.32 -22.86 13.68
N VAL A 22 20.92 -22.25 12.57
CA VAL A 22 20.16 -22.95 11.52
C VAL A 22 21.13 -23.71 10.61
N ASP A 23 21.04 -25.04 10.59
CA ASP A 23 21.80 -25.90 9.65
C ASP A 23 21.17 -25.79 8.25
N LEU A 24 21.78 -24.97 7.40
CA LEU A 24 21.32 -24.71 6.04
C LEU A 24 22.03 -25.63 5.04
N ARG A 25 21.26 -26.35 4.24
CA ARG A 25 21.75 -27.24 3.17
C ARG A 25 21.37 -26.69 1.81
N SER A 26 22.29 -26.80 0.86
CA SER A 26 22.05 -26.33 -0.51
C SER A 26 20.98 -27.18 -1.22
N ALA A 27 20.01 -26.50 -1.83
CA ALA A 27 18.96 -27.10 -2.65
C ALA A 27 18.80 -26.31 -3.96
N GLY A 28 19.79 -26.40 -4.83
CA GLY A 28 19.89 -25.61 -6.06
C GLY A 28 20.23 -24.14 -5.75
N ARG A 29 19.34 -23.20 -6.15
CA ARG A 29 19.54 -21.75 -5.92
C ARG A 29 19.03 -21.25 -4.56
N ARG A 30 18.62 -22.14 -3.69
CA ARG A 30 18.09 -21.86 -2.34
C ARG A 30 18.79 -22.72 -1.30
N LEU A 31 18.67 -22.33 -0.04
CA LEU A 31 19.13 -23.10 1.09
C LEU A 31 17.92 -23.56 1.91
N VAL A 32 17.98 -24.75 2.46
CA VAL A 32 16.89 -25.36 3.24
C VAL A 32 17.42 -25.83 4.58
N GLY A 33 16.65 -25.58 5.63
CA GLY A 33 17.02 -26.00 6.99
C GLY A 33 15.81 -26.11 7.92
N ASN A 34 16.04 -26.52 9.16
CA ASN A 34 15.00 -26.54 10.17
C ASN A 34 14.68 -25.10 10.63
N CYS A 35 13.40 -24.82 10.80
CA CYS A 35 12.94 -23.50 11.19
C CYS A 35 13.19 -23.24 12.67
N PRO A 36 13.82 -22.10 13.05
CA PRO A 36 14.07 -21.79 14.46
C PRO A 36 12.83 -21.21 15.17
N PHE A 37 11.75 -20.95 14.47
CA PHE A 37 10.57 -20.26 15.00
C PHE A 37 9.46 -21.20 15.49
N HIS A 38 9.59 -22.52 15.22
CA HIS A 38 8.67 -23.55 15.69
C HIS A 38 9.39 -24.88 15.80
N ARG A 39 8.79 -25.83 16.49
CA ARG A 39 9.35 -27.19 16.58
C ARG A 39 9.26 -27.87 15.23
N ASP A 40 10.38 -27.93 14.52
CA ASP A 40 10.47 -28.41 13.13
C ASP A 40 11.11 -29.81 13.10
N GLY A 41 10.34 -30.82 12.75
CA GLY A 41 10.80 -32.21 12.62
C GLY A 41 11.27 -32.56 11.21
N ARG A 42 11.05 -31.68 10.22
CA ARG A 42 11.51 -31.81 8.83
C ARG A 42 11.87 -30.45 8.29
N PRO A 43 13.00 -30.25 7.60
CA PRO A 43 13.43 -28.96 7.09
C PRO A 43 12.32 -28.25 6.31
N SER A 44 11.78 -27.15 6.88
CA SER A 44 10.70 -26.37 6.28
C SER A 44 11.06 -24.91 6.06
N LEU A 45 12.20 -24.44 6.60
CA LEU A 45 12.74 -23.13 6.32
C LEU A 45 13.46 -23.13 4.98
N VAL A 46 13.11 -22.21 4.11
CA VAL A 46 13.80 -21.95 2.84
C VAL A 46 14.38 -20.53 2.86
N VAL A 47 15.67 -20.42 2.65
CA VAL A 47 16.38 -19.15 2.48
C VAL A 47 16.69 -18.94 1.00
N TYR A 48 16.48 -17.75 0.52
CA TYR A 48 16.69 -17.32 -0.87
C TYR A 48 17.81 -16.27 -0.91
N PRO A 49 19.10 -16.67 -1.03
CA PRO A 49 20.23 -15.72 -0.99
C PRO A 49 20.13 -14.64 -2.07
N ALA A 50 19.69 -15.00 -3.27
CA ALA A 50 19.55 -14.05 -4.38
C ALA A 50 18.56 -12.89 -4.11
N ASN A 51 17.55 -13.14 -3.25
CA ASN A 51 16.52 -12.16 -2.90
C ASN A 51 16.68 -11.63 -1.48
N GLN A 52 17.69 -12.10 -0.73
CA GLN A 52 17.93 -11.77 0.68
C GLN A 52 16.65 -11.91 1.54
N SER A 53 15.97 -13.06 1.39
CA SER A 53 14.70 -13.36 2.06
C SER A 53 14.62 -14.81 2.52
N TYR A 54 13.71 -15.09 3.45
CA TYR A 54 13.38 -16.44 3.88
C TYR A 54 11.88 -16.68 3.92
N PHE A 55 11.49 -17.94 3.86
CA PHE A 55 10.12 -18.38 4.10
C PHE A 55 10.10 -19.78 4.73
N CYS A 56 9.30 -19.97 5.76
CA CYS A 56 9.05 -21.25 6.38
C CYS A 56 7.73 -21.85 5.91
N PHE A 57 7.75 -23.00 5.28
CA PHE A 57 6.54 -23.71 4.83
C PHE A 57 5.79 -24.42 5.97
N GLY A 58 6.40 -24.55 7.15
CA GLY A 58 5.76 -25.15 8.33
C GLY A 58 4.91 -24.14 9.12
N CYS A 59 5.46 -22.97 9.45
CA CYS A 59 4.76 -21.98 10.28
C CYS A 59 4.40 -20.67 9.55
N GLY A 60 4.69 -20.55 8.23
CA GLY A 60 4.37 -19.36 7.45
C GLY A 60 5.26 -18.14 7.77
N ALA A 61 6.28 -18.27 8.63
CA ALA A 61 7.23 -17.18 8.92
C ALA A 61 8.01 -16.81 7.66
N GLY A 62 8.09 -15.54 7.33
CA GLY A 62 8.82 -15.05 6.16
C GLY A 62 9.19 -13.58 6.29
N GLY A 63 10.16 -13.14 5.49
CA GLY A 63 10.64 -11.76 5.49
C GLY A 63 12.10 -11.65 5.06
N ASP A 64 12.74 -10.55 5.45
CA ASP A 64 14.18 -10.31 5.26
C ASP A 64 15.00 -10.62 6.53
N VAL A 65 16.27 -10.23 6.53
CA VAL A 65 17.17 -10.47 7.67
C VAL A 65 16.72 -9.72 8.93
N ILE A 66 16.10 -8.57 8.83
CA ILE A 66 15.59 -7.81 9.99
C ILE A 66 14.39 -8.53 10.59
N ASP A 67 13.46 -8.99 9.74
CA ASP A 67 12.29 -9.79 10.15
C ASP A 67 12.73 -11.12 10.79
N PHE A 68 13.80 -11.73 10.26
CA PHE A 68 14.37 -12.95 10.83
C PHE A 68 14.87 -12.74 12.26
N VAL A 69 15.69 -11.70 12.48
CA VAL A 69 16.24 -11.36 13.79
C VAL A 69 15.15 -10.91 14.76
N ALA A 70 14.19 -10.07 14.29
CA ALA A 70 13.04 -9.64 15.09
C ALA A 70 12.24 -10.82 15.64
N ARG A 71 11.95 -11.78 14.78
CA ARG A 71 11.19 -12.99 15.15
C ARG A 71 12.01 -13.94 16.04
N LEU A 72 13.31 -14.08 15.77
CA LEU A 72 14.19 -14.96 16.52
C LEU A 72 14.32 -14.54 17.99
N HIS A 73 14.42 -13.24 18.22
CA HIS A 73 14.61 -12.65 19.56
C HIS A 73 13.31 -12.14 20.19
N GLY A 74 12.18 -12.19 19.49
CA GLY A 74 10.89 -11.68 19.99
C GLY A 74 10.87 -10.16 20.18
N VAL A 75 11.64 -9.42 19.38
CA VAL A 75 11.84 -7.98 19.51
C VAL A 75 11.20 -7.20 18.34
N GLY A 76 11.06 -5.88 18.49
CA GLY A 76 10.56 -5.01 17.43
C GLY A 76 11.59 -4.74 16.33
N PHE A 77 11.10 -4.20 15.19
CA PHE A 77 11.94 -3.85 14.03
C PHE A 77 13.17 -2.98 14.39
N LYS A 78 13.00 -1.97 15.24
CA LYS A 78 14.07 -1.06 15.62
C LYS A 78 15.18 -1.78 16.41
N GLU A 79 14.80 -2.65 17.32
CA GLU A 79 15.73 -3.43 18.15
C GLU A 79 16.45 -4.48 17.32
N ALA A 80 15.75 -5.16 16.43
CA ALA A 80 16.35 -6.11 15.49
C ALA A 80 17.36 -5.42 14.56
N ALA A 81 17.02 -4.24 14.04
CA ALA A 81 17.94 -3.44 13.24
C ALA A 81 19.18 -3.01 14.05
N ALA A 82 19.02 -2.60 15.31
CA ALA A 82 20.13 -2.27 16.21
C ALA A 82 21.05 -3.48 16.46
N MET A 83 20.49 -4.66 16.65
CA MET A 83 21.26 -5.92 16.84
C MET A 83 22.11 -6.26 15.61
N LEU A 84 21.62 -6.02 14.41
CA LEU A 84 22.33 -6.26 13.16
C LEU A 84 23.44 -5.23 12.88
N VAL A 85 23.30 -4.02 13.41
CA VAL A 85 24.28 -2.93 13.26
C VAL A 85 25.45 -3.09 14.25
N GLY A 86 25.21 -3.73 15.42
CA GLY A 86 26.20 -3.94 16.47
C GLY A 86 26.49 -2.70 17.33
N PRO A 87 27.04 -2.85 18.54
CA PRO A 87 27.41 -1.76 19.43
C PRO A 87 28.59 -0.98 18.81
N GLY A 88 28.38 0.27 18.47
CA GLY A 88 29.41 1.20 17.92
C GLY A 88 29.11 1.84 16.59
N ALA A 89 28.02 1.46 15.92
CA ALA A 89 27.64 2.08 14.65
C ALA A 89 26.85 3.39 14.80
N GLU A 90 26.31 3.68 15.98
CA GLU A 90 25.64 4.97 16.25
C GLU A 90 26.57 6.17 16.17
N GLN A 91 27.88 5.99 16.42
CA GLN A 91 28.90 7.04 16.38
C GLN A 91 29.44 7.34 14.97
N ARG A 92 29.15 6.52 13.96
CA ARG A 92 29.61 6.75 12.58
C ARG A 92 28.60 7.52 11.71
N ILE A 93 27.44 7.86 12.24
CA ILE A 93 26.37 8.54 11.50
C ILE A 93 26.53 10.09 11.56
N HIS A 94 27.45 10.63 12.38
CA HIS A 94 27.63 12.07 12.56
C HIS A 94 28.74 12.72 11.74
N ASP A 95 29.52 11.97 10.96
CA ASP A 95 30.59 12.58 10.15
C ASP A 95 30.60 12.05 8.70
N THR A 96 29.55 12.33 7.97
CA THR A 96 29.61 12.33 6.50
C THR A 96 28.79 13.49 5.94
N SER A 97 29.37 14.68 6.00
CA SER A 97 29.03 15.83 5.12
C SER A 97 29.46 15.60 3.66
N LYS A 98 29.72 14.37 3.26
CA LYS A 98 29.66 13.93 1.86
C LYS A 98 28.33 13.27 1.65
N VAL A 99 27.38 14.06 1.16
CA VAL A 99 26.21 13.59 0.46
C VAL A 99 26.71 12.68 -0.65
N VAL A 100 26.88 11.38 -0.37
CA VAL A 100 26.81 10.38 -1.42
C VAL A 100 25.37 10.52 -1.90
N ARG A 101 25.19 11.23 -3.01
CA ARG A 101 23.97 11.15 -3.79
C ARG A 101 23.84 9.66 -4.09
N LEU A 102 23.04 8.97 -3.27
CA LEU A 102 22.43 7.72 -3.70
C LEU A 102 21.94 8.00 -5.12
N PRO A 103 22.21 7.13 -6.10
CA PRO A 103 21.60 7.27 -7.41
C PRO A 103 20.13 7.47 -7.11
N ALA A 104 19.61 8.64 -7.51
CA ALA A 104 18.27 9.10 -7.18
C ALA A 104 17.38 7.89 -7.38
N ALA A 105 16.63 7.49 -6.34
CA ALA A 105 15.76 6.31 -6.35
C ALA A 105 15.17 6.30 -7.73
N SER A 106 15.51 5.30 -8.52
CA SER A 106 15.41 5.29 -9.99
C SER A 106 14.13 6.03 -10.32
N ARG A 107 14.21 7.12 -11.04
CA ARG A 107 13.02 7.93 -11.38
C ARG A 107 11.98 6.90 -11.67
N LEU A 108 10.90 6.87 -10.87
CA LEU A 108 9.81 5.94 -11.09
C LEU A 108 9.30 6.33 -12.47
N THR A 109 9.92 5.74 -13.48
CA THR A 109 9.70 6.06 -14.89
C THR A 109 8.25 5.75 -15.19
N ALA A 110 7.63 6.60 -15.99
CA ALA A 110 6.35 6.27 -16.58
C ALA A 110 6.45 4.86 -17.19
N LEU A 111 5.41 4.05 -17.01
CA LEU A 111 5.37 2.71 -17.60
C LEU A 111 5.66 2.80 -19.10
N SER A 112 6.50 1.90 -19.60
CA SER A 112 6.61 1.67 -21.04
C SER A 112 5.27 1.14 -21.57
N PRO A 113 4.96 1.35 -22.86
CA PRO A 113 3.76 0.77 -23.47
C PRO A 113 3.62 -0.72 -23.22
N THR A 114 4.73 -1.46 -23.28
CA THR A 114 4.78 -2.91 -23.02
C THR A 114 4.45 -3.26 -21.57
N GLU A 115 4.93 -2.48 -20.60
CA GLU A 115 4.60 -2.69 -19.18
C GLU A 115 3.14 -2.38 -18.92
N ALA A 116 2.59 -1.32 -19.51
CA ALA A 116 1.17 -0.97 -19.38
C ALA A 116 0.27 -2.07 -19.94
N GLU A 117 0.63 -2.67 -21.08
CA GLU A 117 -0.11 -3.78 -21.67
C GLU A 117 -0.09 -5.03 -20.78
N VAL A 118 1.08 -5.37 -20.24
CA VAL A 118 1.24 -6.51 -19.32
C VAL A 118 0.45 -6.31 -18.02
N ILE A 119 0.43 -5.09 -17.46
CA ILE A 119 -0.35 -4.78 -16.25
C ILE A 119 -1.83 -4.93 -16.52
N ASP A 120 -2.35 -4.41 -17.65
CA ASP A 120 -3.77 -4.52 -17.97
C ASP A 120 -4.20 -5.97 -18.20
N ALA A 121 -3.36 -6.77 -18.88
CA ALA A 121 -3.58 -8.20 -19.05
C ALA A 121 -3.55 -8.97 -17.71
N ALA A 122 -2.62 -8.65 -16.82
CA ALA A 122 -2.56 -9.25 -15.49
C ALA A 122 -3.80 -8.90 -14.65
N VAL A 123 -4.28 -7.66 -14.72
CA VAL A 123 -5.53 -7.26 -14.03
C VAL A 123 -6.71 -8.05 -14.56
N GLN A 124 -6.79 -8.28 -15.88
CA GLN A 124 -7.85 -9.13 -16.46
C GLN A 124 -7.76 -10.57 -15.92
N PHE A 125 -6.57 -11.16 -15.91
CA PHE A 125 -6.33 -12.49 -15.35
C PHE A 125 -6.78 -12.60 -13.89
N TYR A 126 -6.40 -11.62 -13.05
CA TYR A 126 -6.79 -11.58 -11.64
C TYR A 126 -8.29 -11.32 -11.45
N HIS A 127 -8.89 -10.50 -12.31
CA HIS A 127 -10.33 -10.25 -12.28
C HIS A 127 -11.13 -11.53 -12.54
N ASP A 128 -10.75 -12.30 -13.54
CA ASP A 128 -11.39 -13.58 -13.85
C ASP A 128 -11.18 -14.62 -12.73
N ALA A 129 -10.02 -14.59 -12.06
CA ALA A 129 -9.71 -15.45 -10.93
C ALA A 129 -10.52 -15.11 -9.67
N LEU A 130 -10.85 -13.85 -9.44
CA LEU A 130 -11.64 -13.42 -8.28
C LEU A 130 -12.97 -14.16 -8.18
N TRP A 131 -13.67 -14.31 -9.32
CA TRP A 131 -15.00 -14.94 -9.34
C TRP A 131 -14.99 -16.44 -9.11
N ARG A 132 -13.82 -17.06 -9.10
CA ARG A 132 -13.60 -18.47 -8.77
C ARG A 132 -13.06 -18.69 -7.36
N SER A 133 -12.80 -17.61 -6.60
CA SER A 133 -12.25 -17.66 -5.24
C SER A 133 -13.30 -17.29 -4.19
N GLY A 134 -13.89 -18.29 -3.54
CA GLY A 134 -14.85 -18.07 -2.44
C GLY A 134 -14.26 -17.25 -1.29
N ASP A 135 -13.01 -17.53 -0.90
CA ASP A 135 -12.32 -16.82 0.19
C ASP A 135 -12.10 -15.33 -0.12
N ALA A 136 -11.70 -15.01 -1.37
CA ALA A 136 -11.52 -13.63 -1.78
C ALA A 136 -12.86 -12.87 -1.83
N LEU A 137 -13.93 -13.50 -2.31
CA LEU A 137 -15.27 -12.91 -2.32
C LEU A 137 -15.80 -12.72 -0.89
N ALA A 138 -15.61 -13.69 0.00
CA ALA A 138 -15.97 -13.58 1.41
C ALA A 138 -15.18 -12.44 2.09
N TYR A 139 -13.89 -12.31 1.80
CA TYR A 139 -13.07 -11.21 2.31
C TYR A 139 -13.60 -9.84 1.86
N LEU A 140 -13.93 -9.69 0.56
CA LEU A 140 -14.51 -8.45 0.04
C LEU A 140 -15.87 -8.13 0.67
N ALA A 141 -16.73 -9.14 0.83
CA ALA A 141 -18.03 -8.99 1.50
C ALA A 141 -17.86 -8.55 2.96
N ALA A 142 -16.92 -9.15 3.71
CA ALA A 142 -16.59 -8.75 5.09
C ALA A 142 -16.05 -7.31 5.18
N ARG A 143 -15.47 -6.78 4.09
CA ARG A 143 -15.05 -5.39 3.94
C ARG A 143 -16.15 -4.47 3.39
N GLY A 144 -17.38 -4.96 3.24
CA GLY A 144 -18.52 -4.19 2.73
C GLY A 144 -18.46 -3.88 1.23
N VAL A 145 -17.58 -4.54 0.46
CA VAL A 145 -17.44 -4.34 -0.98
C VAL A 145 -18.42 -5.24 -1.72
N SER A 146 -19.38 -4.65 -2.44
CA SER A 146 -20.38 -5.38 -3.22
C SER A 146 -19.79 -6.01 -4.49
N PRO A 147 -20.38 -7.10 -5.00
CA PRO A 147 -19.98 -7.68 -6.29
C PRO A 147 -20.07 -6.69 -7.45
N ALA A 148 -21.05 -5.77 -7.44
CA ALA A 148 -21.17 -4.72 -8.44
C ALA A 148 -19.97 -3.76 -8.42
N THR A 149 -19.52 -3.35 -7.23
CA THR A 149 -18.32 -2.52 -7.06
C THR A 149 -17.06 -3.28 -7.48
N ALA A 150 -16.94 -4.56 -7.10
CA ALA A 150 -15.81 -5.39 -7.50
C ALA A 150 -15.69 -5.50 -9.03
N ARG A 151 -16.81 -5.67 -9.75
CA ARG A 151 -16.83 -5.66 -11.23
C ARG A 151 -16.46 -4.29 -11.79
N ARG A 152 -17.12 -3.22 -11.34
CA ARG A 152 -16.91 -1.86 -11.85
C ARG A 152 -15.44 -1.40 -11.65
N CYS A 153 -14.84 -1.72 -10.51
CA CYS A 153 -13.46 -1.38 -10.20
C CYS A 153 -12.45 -2.43 -10.69
N ARG A 154 -12.89 -3.45 -11.43
CA ARG A 154 -12.05 -4.55 -11.95
C ARG A 154 -11.17 -5.19 -10.86
N LEU A 155 -11.72 -5.36 -9.65
CA LEU A 155 -10.98 -6.04 -8.57
C LEU A 155 -10.62 -7.45 -8.98
N GLY A 156 -9.48 -7.94 -8.50
CA GLY A 156 -8.97 -9.25 -8.83
C GLY A 156 -8.51 -10.05 -7.62
N PHE A 157 -8.08 -11.27 -7.88
CA PHE A 157 -7.43 -12.11 -6.88
C PHE A 157 -6.20 -12.79 -7.49
N GLY A 158 -5.05 -12.61 -6.85
CA GLY A 158 -3.79 -13.19 -7.29
C GLY A 158 -3.79 -14.71 -7.11
N CYS A 159 -3.63 -15.43 -8.20
CA CYS A 159 -3.58 -16.89 -8.25
C CYS A 159 -2.41 -17.37 -9.10
N ARG A 160 -2.16 -18.68 -9.09
CA ARG A 160 -1.12 -19.31 -9.94
C ARG A 160 -1.51 -19.22 -11.41
N GLY A 161 -0.51 -19.19 -12.30
CA GLY A 161 -0.71 -19.30 -13.74
C GLY A 161 -0.54 -17.98 -14.50
N LEU A 162 -0.19 -16.85 -13.83
CA LEU A 162 0.01 -15.57 -14.52
C LEU A 162 1.10 -15.65 -15.60
N ALA A 163 2.21 -16.32 -15.33
CA ALA A 163 3.32 -16.42 -16.29
C ALA A 163 2.90 -17.20 -17.56
N GLU A 164 2.17 -18.31 -17.42
CA GLU A 164 1.61 -19.06 -18.54
C GLU A 164 0.57 -18.24 -19.32
N TYR A 165 -0.31 -17.53 -18.59
CA TYR A 165 -1.30 -16.66 -19.21
C TYR A 165 -0.65 -15.55 -20.05
N LEU A 166 0.40 -14.92 -19.56
CA LEU A 166 1.13 -13.89 -20.30
C LEU A 166 1.84 -14.48 -21.54
N ARG A 167 2.46 -15.66 -21.41
CA ARG A 167 3.08 -16.37 -22.55
C ARG A 167 2.06 -16.71 -23.63
N SER A 168 0.88 -17.22 -23.26
CA SER A 168 -0.18 -17.58 -24.22
C SER A 168 -0.72 -16.40 -25.01
N ARG A 169 -0.39 -15.18 -24.59
CA ARG A 169 -0.78 -13.91 -25.24
C ARG A 169 0.42 -13.18 -25.88
N ASP A 170 1.57 -13.84 -25.98
CA ASP A 170 2.82 -13.25 -26.49
C ASP A 170 3.27 -11.99 -25.73
N LEU A 171 2.89 -11.89 -24.43
CA LEU A 171 3.21 -10.74 -23.59
C LEU A 171 4.56 -10.91 -22.86
N SER A 172 5.29 -9.83 -22.72
CA SER A 172 6.66 -9.80 -22.18
C SER A 172 6.72 -10.18 -20.70
N LEU A 173 7.30 -11.35 -20.38
CA LEU A 173 7.62 -11.72 -18.99
C LEU A 173 8.72 -10.84 -18.40
N ALA A 174 9.60 -10.27 -19.22
CA ALA A 174 10.60 -9.32 -18.76
C ALA A 174 9.94 -8.05 -18.23
N ALA A 175 8.94 -7.50 -18.94
CA ALA A 175 8.13 -6.38 -18.49
C ALA A 175 7.30 -6.72 -17.24
N ALA A 176 6.77 -7.94 -17.11
CA ALA A 176 6.08 -8.39 -15.91
C ALA A 176 7.01 -8.44 -14.68
N ARG A 177 8.28 -8.81 -14.88
CA ARG A 177 9.30 -8.83 -13.81
C ARG A 177 9.77 -7.42 -13.44
N SER A 178 10.02 -6.55 -14.42
CA SER A 178 10.44 -5.15 -14.18
C SER A 178 9.35 -4.38 -13.44
N GLY A 179 8.08 -4.55 -13.83
CA GLY A 179 6.92 -3.95 -13.15
C GLY A 179 6.61 -4.54 -11.77
N GLY A 180 7.21 -5.68 -11.43
CA GLY A 180 7.04 -6.31 -10.13
C GLY A 180 5.81 -7.25 -10.03
N LEU A 181 5.21 -7.66 -11.14
CA LEU A 181 4.14 -8.67 -11.18
C LEU A 181 4.68 -10.09 -10.99
N LEU A 182 5.88 -10.34 -11.49
CA LEU A 182 6.56 -11.62 -11.35
C LEU A 182 7.89 -11.49 -10.62
N SER A 183 8.22 -12.49 -9.81
CA SER A 183 9.56 -12.73 -9.26
C SER A 183 10.03 -14.09 -9.79
N GLY A 184 10.93 -14.07 -10.77
CA GLY A 184 11.17 -15.26 -11.61
C GLY A 184 9.92 -15.64 -12.40
N GLU A 185 9.34 -16.79 -12.07
CA GLU A 185 8.06 -17.31 -12.62
C GLU A 185 6.89 -17.18 -11.59
N TRP A 186 7.17 -16.69 -10.39
CA TRP A 186 6.20 -16.62 -9.31
C TRP A 186 5.42 -15.33 -9.35
N ASP A 187 4.12 -15.45 -9.23
CA ASP A 187 3.20 -14.32 -9.09
C ASP A 187 3.40 -13.65 -7.72
N THR A 188 3.72 -12.35 -7.73
CA THR A 188 3.91 -11.57 -6.52
C THR A 188 2.60 -11.25 -5.80
N MET A 189 1.48 -11.25 -6.54
CA MET A 189 0.14 -10.98 -6.01
C MET A 189 -0.57 -12.23 -5.50
N LEU A 190 0.07 -13.40 -5.52
CA LEU A 190 -0.53 -14.67 -5.09
C LEU A 190 -1.20 -14.55 -3.72
N GLY A 191 -2.50 -14.92 -3.65
CA GLY A 191 -3.32 -14.89 -2.42
C GLY A 191 -3.62 -13.47 -1.91
N ARG A 192 -3.67 -12.48 -2.80
CA ARG A 192 -4.02 -11.08 -2.49
C ARG A 192 -5.23 -10.64 -3.29
N VAL A 193 -6.11 -9.89 -2.67
CA VAL A 193 -7.09 -9.10 -3.41
C VAL A 193 -6.35 -7.98 -4.15
N VAL A 194 -6.52 -7.94 -5.47
CA VAL A 194 -5.87 -6.98 -6.35
C VAL A 194 -6.82 -5.81 -6.61
N ILE A 195 -6.33 -4.60 -6.38
CA ILE A 195 -7.06 -3.34 -6.57
C ILE A 195 -6.30 -2.52 -7.61
N PRO A 196 -6.81 -2.41 -8.86
CA PRO A 196 -6.13 -1.68 -9.92
C PRO A 196 -6.46 -0.18 -9.93
N ASP A 197 -5.54 0.62 -10.43
CA ASP A 197 -5.78 1.99 -10.86
C ASP A 197 -6.10 2.01 -12.37
N ILE A 198 -7.31 2.45 -12.71
CA ILE A 198 -7.81 2.46 -14.09
C ILE A 198 -7.66 3.85 -14.68
N ARG A 199 -7.02 3.92 -15.86
CA ARG A 199 -6.85 5.16 -16.64
C ARG A 199 -7.23 4.92 -18.09
N GLY A 200 -8.14 5.73 -18.63
CA GLY A 200 -8.58 5.56 -20.00
C GLY A 200 -9.14 4.15 -20.31
N GLY A 201 -9.78 3.50 -19.33
CA GLY A 201 -10.34 2.16 -19.45
C GLY A 201 -9.33 1.01 -19.29
N ARG A 202 -8.03 1.29 -19.11
CA ARG A 202 -6.96 0.31 -18.92
C ARG A 202 -6.39 0.38 -17.50
N ALA A 203 -5.93 -0.75 -16.98
CA ALA A 203 -5.20 -0.76 -15.73
C ALA A 203 -3.77 -0.23 -15.96
N ALA A 204 -3.41 0.83 -15.23
CA ALA A 204 -2.10 1.47 -15.27
C ALA A 204 -1.24 1.15 -14.04
N TRP A 205 -1.85 0.62 -13.00
CA TRP A 205 -1.18 0.27 -11.75
C TRP A 205 -2.08 -0.67 -10.94
N LEU A 206 -1.51 -1.30 -9.93
CA LEU A 206 -2.28 -2.11 -8.97
C LEU A 206 -1.57 -2.23 -7.62
N THR A 207 -2.36 -2.52 -6.60
CA THR A 207 -1.90 -2.98 -5.29
C THR A 207 -2.57 -4.29 -4.92
N GLY A 208 -1.89 -5.12 -4.14
CA GLY A 208 -2.41 -6.39 -3.63
C GLY A 208 -2.57 -6.39 -2.12
N ARG A 209 -3.79 -6.53 -1.61
CA ARG A 209 -4.10 -6.68 -0.19
C ARG A 209 -4.05 -8.13 0.24
N SER A 210 -3.24 -8.48 1.22
CA SER A 210 -3.24 -9.81 1.85
C SER A 210 -4.61 -10.13 2.47
N VAL A 211 -5.15 -11.31 2.17
CA VAL A 211 -6.41 -11.79 2.74
C VAL A 211 -6.21 -12.66 3.99
N ASP A 212 -5.01 -13.21 4.15
CA ASP A 212 -4.61 -14.12 5.23
C ASP A 212 -3.75 -13.44 6.31
N GLY A 213 -3.62 -12.12 6.27
CA GLY A 213 -2.88 -11.33 7.26
C GLY A 213 -1.36 -11.34 7.10
N ARG A 214 -0.79 -12.01 6.07
CA ARG A 214 0.67 -12.01 5.84
C ARG A 214 1.21 -10.62 5.53
N ASN A 215 2.44 -10.38 5.94
CA ASN A 215 3.18 -9.15 5.62
C ASN A 215 3.89 -9.27 4.25
N PRO A 216 4.06 -8.14 3.52
CA PRO A 216 3.45 -6.84 3.81
C PRO A 216 1.93 -6.89 3.61
N ARG A 217 1.20 -6.14 4.42
CA ARG A 217 -0.26 -6.02 4.36
C ARG A 217 -0.76 -5.59 2.98
N TYR A 218 -0.06 -4.62 2.38
CA TYR A 218 -0.22 -4.20 0.99
C TYR A 218 1.08 -4.42 0.22
N LEU A 219 0.96 -4.88 -1.01
CA LEU A 219 2.07 -5.03 -1.94
C LEU A 219 1.78 -4.21 -3.19
N ASN A 220 2.59 -3.20 -3.43
CA ASN A 220 2.50 -2.30 -4.57
C ASN A 220 3.41 -2.77 -5.70
N LEU A 221 3.06 -2.43 -6.94
CA LEU A 221 3.99 -2.55 -8.08
C LEU A 221 5.25 -1.71 -7.84
N ARG A 222 6.35 -2.09 -8.50
CA ARG A 222 7.66 -1.40 -8.43
C ARG A 222 7.73 -0.16 -9.34
N VAL A 223 6.62 0.57 -9.44
CA VAL A 223 6.49 1.81 -10.20
C VAL A 223 5.88 2.89 -9.30
N ALA A 224 5.86 4.14 -9.77
CA ALA A 224 5.33 5.26 -8.99
C ALA A 224 3.90 4.95 -8.48
N THR A 225 3.73 5.03 -7.17
CA THR A 225 2.40 4.90 -6.56
C THR A 225 1.52 6.06 -7.02
N PRO A 226 0.38 5.81 -7.67
CA PRO A 226 -0.51 6.86 -8.14
C PRO A 226 -1.36 7.43 -6.99
N LEU A 227 -2.06 8.52 -7.29
CA LEU A 227 -3.28 8.88 -6.60
C LEU A 227 -4.39 7.97 -7.15
N LEU A 228 -4.74 6.92 -6.40
CA LEU A 228 -5.66 5.86 -6.86
C LEU A 228 -7.02 6.45 -7.18
N GLY A 229 -7.57 6.11 -8.35
CA GLY A 229 -8.89 6.55 -8.79
C GLY A 229 -8.91 7.89 -9.51
N LEU A 230 -7.78 8.62 -9.59
CA LEU A 230 -7.73 9.92 -10.27
C LEU A 230 -8.14 9.81 -11.75
N GLY A 231 -7.78 8.72 -12.41
CA GLY A 231 -8.05 8.50 -13.83
C GLY A 231 -9.54 8.32 -14.17
N VAL A 232 -10.38 7.97 -13.20
CA VAL A 232 -11.82 7.76 -13.37
C VAL A 232 -12.69 8.86 -12.78
N THR A 233 -12.09 9.79 -12.01
CA THR A 233 -12.80 10.92 -11.40
C THR A 233 -13.14 11.99 -12.44
N ARG A 234 -14.40 12.39 -12.53
CA ARG A 234 -14.96 13.33 -13.55
C ARG A 234 -15.72 14.50 -12.90
N SER A 235 -15.33 14.91 -11.73
CA SER A 235 -15.97 15.98 -10.95
C SER A 235 -14.95 17.08 -10.67
N ASP A 236 -15.43 18.28 -10.36
CA ASP A 236 -14.67 19.39 -9.82
C ASP A 236 -14.48 19.30 -8.29
N GLN A 237 -15.14 18.34 -7.66
CA GLN A 237 -15.01 18.02 -6.22
C GLN A 237 -14.53 16.60 -6.04
N VAL A 238 -13.75 16.35 -4.99
CA VAL A 238 -13.18 15.02 -4.72
C VAL A 238 -13.10 14.73 -3.24
N VAL A 239 -13.40 13.49 -2.86
CA VAL A 239 -13.11 12.93 -1.53
C VAL A 239 -11.73 12.28 -1.58
N VAL A 240 -10.84 12.70 -0.70
CA VAL A 240 -9.50 12.11 -0.53
C VAL A 240 -9.54 11.16 0.65
N THR A 241 -9.18 9.91 0.42
CA THR A 241 -9.09 8.85 1.43
C THR A 241 -7.63 8.42 1.60
N GLU A 242 -7.32 7.71 2.70
CA GLU A 242 -5.98 7.19 2.90
C GLU A 242 -5.77 5.86 2.17
N GLY A 243 -6.65 4.91 2.38
CA GLY A 243 -6.51 3.53 1.94
C GLY A 243 -7.34 3.14 0.71
N PRO A 244 -7.00 2.02 0.05
CA PRO A 244 -7.76 1.56 -1.12
C PRO A 244 -9.19 1.11 -0.77
N PHE A 245 -9.44 0.58 0.44
CA PHE A 245 -10.78 0.15 0.85
C PHE A 245 -11.69 1.34 1.16
N ASP A 246 -11.14 2.44 1.66
CA ASP A 246 -11.86 3.68 1.88
C ASP A 246 -12.29 4.29 0.54
N TRP A 247 -11.36 4.29 -0.44
CA TRP A 247 -11.68 4.65 -1.81
C TRP A 247 -12.78 3.77 -2.41
N LEU A 248 -12.72 2.44 -2.22
CA LEU A 248 -13.76 1.52 -2.70
C LEU A 248 -15.12 1.81 -2.06
N THR A 249 -15.14 2.19 -0.78
CA THR A 249 -16.36 2.59 -0.06
C THR A 249 -16.95 3.86 -0.69
N ALA A 250 -16.16 4.91 -0.87
CA ALA A 250 -16.60 6.14 -1.54
C ALA A 250 -17.06 5.87 -2.98
N ALA A 251 -16.31 5.07 -3.74
CA ALA A 251 -16.67 4.67 -5.10
C ALA A 251 -17.98 3.86 -5.14
N GLN A 252 -18.23 3.00 -4.15
CA GLN A 252 -19.48 2.24 -4.01
C GLN A 252 -20.67 3.16 -3.78
N TRP A 253 -20.50 4.23 -3.03
CA TRP A 253 -21.49 5.26 -2.81
C TRP A 253 -21.70 6.19 -4.01
N GLY A 254 -20.92 6.02 -5.10
CA GLY A 254 -20.97 6.86 -6.29
C GLY A 254 -20.30 8.22 -6.12
N MET A 255 -19.44 8.37 -5.12
CA MET A 255 -18.73 9.62 -4.85
C MET A 255 -17.45 9.71 -5.68
N PRO A 256 -17.12 10.89 -6.24
CA PRO A 256 -15.80 11.15 -6.80
C PRO A 256 -14.75 11.05 -5.71
N ALA A 257 -13.85 10.08 -5.79
CA ALA A 257 -12.88 9.82 -4.74
C ALA A 257 -11.52 9.41 -5.29
N VAL A 258 -10.48 9.69 -4.50
CA VAL A 258 -9.11 9.24 -4.72
C VAL A 258 -8.49 8.76 -3.41
N ALA A 259 -7.51 7.83 -3.47
CA ALA A 259 -6.76 7.42 -2.30
C ALA A 259 -5.28 7.78 -2.42
N LEU A 260 -4.69 8.23 -1.30
CA LEU A 260 -3.27 8.59 -1.19
C LEU A 260 -2.36 7.35 -1.23
N LEU A 261 -2.85 6.20 -0.78
CA LEU A 261 -2.10 4.95 -0.59
C LEU A 261 -0.96 5.08 0.43
N GLY A 262 -1.20 5.84 1.48
CA GLY A 262 -0.30 6.15 2.59
C GLY A 262 -0.41 7.60 3.02
N THR A 263 0.27 7.98 4.11
CA THR A 263 0.19 9.32 4.72
C THR A 263 1.24 10.31 4.19
N ARG A 264 2.12 9.87 3.27
CA ARG A 264 3.15 10.76 2.70
C ARG A 264 2.58 11.64 1.60
N VAL A 265 2.42 12.90 1.89
CA VAL A 265 2.02 13.92 0.90
C VAL A 265 3.22 14.31 0.04
N SER A 266 3.11 14.15 -1.27
CA SER A 266 4.11 14.58 -2.24
C SER A 266 3.66 15.84 -2.98
N ARG A 267 4.63 16.59 -3.54
CA ARG A 267 4.31 17.74 -4.39
C ARG A 267 3.39 17.37 -5.55
N SER A 268 3.62 16.24 -6.19
CA SER A 268 2.77 15.77 -7.29
C SER A 268 1.34 15.42 -6.84
N THR A 269 1.17 14.98 -5.58
CA THR A 269 -0.15 14.78 -4.96
C THR A 269 -0.87 16.11 -4.82
N VAL A 270 -0.20 17.12 -4.28
CA VAL A 270 -0.76 18.47 -4.12
C VAL A 270 -1.15 19.06 -5.49
N GLU A 271 -0.24 19.03 -6.47
CA GLU A 271 -0.49 19.50 -7.84
C GLU A 271 -1.68 18.78 -8.50
N ALA A 272 -1.86 17.49 -8.25
CA ALA A 272 -2.99 16.73 -8.76
C ALA A 272 -4.30 17.10 -8.08
N LEU A 273 -4.30 17.37 -6.78
CA LEU A 273 -5.46 17.77 -6.01
C LEU A 273 -5.85 19.24 -6.22
N ALA A 274 -4.88 20.13 -6.47
CA ALA A 274 -5.12 21.53 -6.74
C ALA A 274 -6.01 21.80 -7.97
N ARG A 275 -6.23 20.80 -8.82
CA ARG A 275 -7.13 20.90 -9.99
C ARG A 275 -8.61 20.81 -9.62
N PHE A 276 -8.94 20.39 -8.41
CA PHE A 276 -10.32 20.30 -7.94
C PHE A 276 -10.75 21.61 -7.28
N HIS A 277 -11.94 22.07 -7.56
CA HIS A 277 -12.53 23.24 -6.90
C HIS A 277 -12.70 22.99 -5.40
N ARG A 278 -13.01 21.73 -5.00
CA ARG A 278 -13.20 21.35 -3.60
C ARG A 278 -12.62 19.97 -3.32
N VAL A 279 -11.88 19.87 -2.23
CA VAL A 279 -11.18 18.65 -1.79
C VAL A 279 -11.62 18.32 -0.37
N TYR A 280 -12.36 17.24 -0.18
CA TYR A 280 -12.78 16.75 1.14
C TYR A 280 -11.77 15.72 1.64
N LEU A 281 -11.08 16.04 2.72
CA LEU A 281 -10.05 15.18 3.32
C LEU A 281 -10.70 14.25 4.36
N ALA A 282 -11.07 13.05 3.95
CA ALA A 282 -11.62 11.98 4.79
C ALA A 282 -10.54 10.90 5.03
N LEU A 283 -9.44 11.29 5.70
CA LEU A 283 -8.33 10.41 6.04
C LEU A 283 -8.61 9.66 7.34
N ASP A 284 -7.76 8.68 7.67
CA ASP A 284 -7.89 7.88 8.89
C ASP A 284 -7.80 8.76 10.14
N CYS A 285 -8.56 8.41 11.18
CA CYS A 285 -8.66 9.20 12.42
C CYS A 285 -7.42 9.07 13.33
N ASP A 286 -6.37 8.37 12.88
CA ASP A 286 -5.13 8.25 13.62
C ASP A 286 -4.23 9.49 13.48
N GLU A 287 -3.17 9.56 14.27
CA GLU A 287 -2.23 10.69 14.28
C GLU A 287 -1.55 10.93 12.93
N ALA A 288 -1.31 9.87 12.15
CA ALA A 288 -0.65 9.97 10.84
C ALA A 288 -1.61 10.55 9.78
N GLY A 289 -2.86 10.08 9.75
CA GLY A 289 -3.91 10.61 8.89
C GLY A 289 -4.25 12.06 9.22
N GLN A 290 -4.34 12.42 10.51
CA GLN A 290 -4.58 13.79 10.93
C GLN A 290 -3.44 14.73 10.51
N ARG A 291 -2.18 14.33 10.64
CA ARG A 291 -1.03 15.13 10.15
C ARG A 291 -1.07 15.30 8.63
N ALA A 292 -1.37 14.26 7.89
CA ALA A 292 -1.49 14.34 6.43
C ALA A 292 -2.65 15.25 6.00
N ALA A 293 -3.80 15.20 6.69
CA ALA A 293 -4.93 16.07 6.46
C ALA A 293 -4.59 17.54 6.72
N ALA A 294 -3.93 17.83 7.84
CA ALA A 294 -3.49 19.20 8.19
C ALA A 294 -2.48 19.75 7.16
N GLN A 295 -1.52 18.91 6.71
CA GLN A 295 -0.58 19.30 5.68
C GLN A 295 -1.30 19.61 4.36
N LEU A 296 -2.18 18.74 3.88
CA LEU A 296 -2.95 18.97 2.64
C LEU A 296 -3.85 20.20 2.75
N ALA A 297 -4.47 20.43 3.90
CA ALA A 297 -5.29 21.62 4.12
C ALA A 297 -4.48 22.93 4.04
N THR A 298 -3.22 22.89 4.50
CA THR A 298 -2.30 24.02 4.38
C THR A 298 -1.85 24.25 2.93
N GLU A 299 -1.44 23.18 2.24
CA GLU A 299 -0.94 23.23 0.86
C GLU A 299 -2.05 23.62 -0.16
N LEU A 300 -3.31 23.20 0.10
CA LEU A 300 -4.48 23.46 -0.74
C LEU A 300 -5.39 24.54 -0.13
N THR A 301 -4.80 25.62 0.33
CA THR A 301 -5.50 26.71 1.02
C THR A 301 -6.79 27.14 0.29
N GLY A 302 -7.90 27.12 1.02
CA GLY A 302 -9.22 27.52 0.52
C GLY A 302 -9.97 26.45 -0.28
N GLN A 303 -9.30 25.41 -0.76
CA GLN A 303 -9.92 24.31 -1.52
C GLN A 303 -10.19 23.07 -0.65
N ALA A 304 -9.26 22.75 0.27
CA ALA A 304 -9.34 21.57 1.10
C ALA A 304 -10.13 21.78 2.39
N LEU A 305 -10.95 20.79 2.75
CA LEU A 305 -11.80 20.76 3.93
C LEU A 305 -11.58 19.41 4.64
N ILE A 306 -11.20 19.46 5.91
CA ILE A 306 -11.07 18.25 6.74
C ILE A 306 -12.47 17.79 7.14
N VAL A 307 -12.77 16.53 6.86
CA VAL A 307 -14.04 15.88 7.21
C VAL A 307 -13.87 15.11 8.50
N ASP A 308 -14.64 15.46 9.53
CA ASP A 308 -14.68 14.71 10.77
C ASP A 308 -15.65 13.52 10.61
N LEU A 309 -15.15 12.31 10.77
CA LEU A 309 -15.98 11.11 10.79
C LEU A 309 -16.74 10.98 12.14
N PRO A 310 -17.84 10.22 12.19
CA PRO A 310 -18.62 10.05 13.42
C PRO A 310 -17.76 9.42 14.55
N PRO A 311 -18.05 9.73 15.83
CA PRO A 311 -17.34 9.12 16.95
C PRO A 311 -17.36 7.59 16.92
N GLY A 312 -16.18 6.97 17.16
CA GLY A 312 -16.04 5.52 17.16
C GLY A 312 -15.79 4.90 15.77
N VAL A 313 -15.72 5.73 14.71
CA VAL A 313 -15.34 5.31 13.35
C VAL A 313 -13.89 5.72 13.10
N HIS A 314 -13.05 4.79 12.63
CA HIS A 314 -11.62 5.03 12.43
C HIS A 314 -11.27 5.44 10.99
N ASP A 315 -11.98 4.89 10.01
CA ASP A 315 -11.79 5.14 8.59
C ASP A 315 -13.13 5.09 7.82
N LEU A 316 -13.10 5.45 6.55
CA LEU A 316 -14.31 5.46 5.73
C LEU A 316 -14.84 4.05 5.44
N ASN A 317 -13.97 3.04 5.40
CA ASN A 317 -14.39 1.66 5.21
C ASN A 317 -15.13 1.12 6.45
N ASP A 318 -14.70 1.50 7.66
CA ASP A 318 -15.44 1.17 8.89
C ASP A 318 -16.86 1.77 8.85
N LEU A 319 -16.98 3.04 8.46
CA LEU A 319 -18.29 3.69 8.28
C LEU A 319 -19.14 2.98 7.22
N GLY A 320 -18.52 2.56 6.13
CA GLY A 320 -19.18 1.88 5.00
C GLY A 320 -19.76 0.50 5.35
N ARG A 321 -19.31 -0.10 6.45
CA ARG A 321 -19.81 -1.37 6.97
C ARG A 321 -21.01 -1.21 7.91
N LEU A 322 -21.32 0.02 8.30
CA LEU A 322 -22.46 0.33 9.16
C LEU A 322 -23.73 0.57 8.34
N ALA A 323 -24.87 0.17 8.89
CA ALA A 323 -26.15 0.55 8.32
C ALA A 323 -26.31 2.08 8.33
N GLY A 324 -26.71 2.67 7.21
CA GLY A 324 -26.81 4.13 7.08
C GLY A 324 -25.45 4.88 7.00
N GLY A 325 -24.35 4.16 6.77
CA GLY A 325 -23.00 4.76 6.72
C GLY A 325 -22.86 5.82 5.62
N ARG A 326 -23.49 5.61 4.46
CA ARG A 326 -23.51 6.61 3.37
C ARG A 326 -24.21 7.90 3.80
N GLU A 327 -25.36 7.80 4.39
CA GLU A 327 -26.15 8.93 4.89
C GLU A 327 -25.43 9.67 6.01
N ALA A 328 -24.72 8.94 6.88
CA ALA A 328 -23.89 9.52 7.93
C ALA A 328 -22.73 10.31 7.32
N PHE A 329 -22.07 9.77 6.29
CA PHE A 329 -20.98 10.50 5.61
C PHE A 329 -21.47 11.74 4.89
N LEU A 330 -22.63 11.70 4.24
CA LEU A 330 -23.22 12.89 3.62
C LEU A 330 -23.47 14.01 4.64
N ARG A 331 -23.98 13.65 5.84
CA ARG A 331 -24.12 14.64 6.92
C ARG A 331 -22.77 15.23 7.34
N CYS A 332 -21.70 14.42 7.44
CA CYS A 332 -20.36 14.95 7.73
C CYS A 332 -19.89 15.97 6.67
N LEU A 333 -20.16 15.71 5.39
CA LEU A 333 -19.84 16.65 4.32
C LEU A 333 -20.65 17.95 4.44
N ASP A 334 -21.95 17.87 4.73
CA ASP A 334 -22.82 19.04 4.92
C ASP A 334 -22.39 19.89 6.13
N GLU A 335 -22.06 19.26 7.24
CA GLU A 335 -21.52 19.92 8.42
C GLU A 335 -20.18 20.61 8.15
N THR A 336 -19.32 19.93 7.35
CA THR A 336 -18.02 20.47 6.95
C THR A 336 -18.17 21.71 6.07
N ASN A 337 -19.12 21.69 5.13
CA ASN A 337 -19.44 22.87 4.31
C ASN A 337 -20.00 24.03 5.16
N SER A 338 -20.95 23.75 6.03
CA SER A 338 -21.56 24.75 6.90
C SER A 338 -20.56 25.42 7.85
N ARG A 339 -19.53 24.66 8.33
CA ARG A 339 -18.42 25.23 9.13
C ARG A 339 -17.56 26.20 8.31
N LYS A 340 -17.32 25.92 7.04
CA LYS A 340 -16.56 26.83 6.15
C LYS A 340 -17.32 28.13 5.93
N GLU A 341 -18.63 28.07 5.66
CA GLU A 341 -19.47 29.25 5.44
C GLU A 341 -19.50 30.15 6.66
N ARG A 342 -19.76 29.59 7.85
CA ARG A 342 -19.74 30.38 9.12
C ARG A 342 -18.38 31.03 9.41
N ARG A 343 -17.26 30.37 9.05
CA ARG A 343 -15.92 30.95 9.23
C ARG A 343 -15.65 32.08 8.24
N TRP A 344 -16.24 32.04 7.05
CA TRP A 344 -16.17 33.12 6.06
C TRP A 344 -16.93 34.34 6.55
N ASP A 345 -18.18 34.17 6.96
CA ASP A 345 -19.02 35.26 7.47
C ASP A 345 -18.43 35.98 8.70
N SER A 346 -17.76 35.23 9.59
CA SER A 346 -17.09 35.77 10.77
C SER A 346 -15.81 36.55 10.43
N ASN A 347 -15.14 36.25 9.31
CA ASN A 347 -13.93 36.94 8.88
C ASN A 347 -14.20 38.18 8.01
N ASP A 348 -15.34 38.22 7.29
CA ASP A 348 -15.74 39.32 6.43
C ASP A 348 -16.64 40.36 7.17
N ALA A 349 -17.04 40.08 8.42
CA ALA A 349 -17.76 41.05 9.23
C ALA A 349 -16.88 42.30 9.52
N PRO A 350 -17.38 43.50 9.24
CA PRO A 350 -16.62 44.72 9.50
C PRO A 350 -16.24 44.84 10.99
N PRO A 351 -15.10 45.46 11.32
CA PRO A 351 -14.54 45.50 12.68
C PRO A 351 -15.51 46.01 13.78
N ALA A 352 -16.56 46.73 13.42
CA ALA A 352 -17.56 47.24 14.32
C ALA A 352 -18.51 46.17 14.93
N LEU A 353 -18.60 44.96 14.37
CA LEU A 353 -19.44 43.84 14.87
C LEU A 353 -18.65 42.77 15.63
N ARG A 354 -17.34 42.93 15.76
CA ARG A 354 -16.47 42.01 16.53
C ARG A 354 -16.37 42.30 18.02
N ALA A 355 -17.00 43.35 18.50
CA ALA A 355 -16.91 43.84 19.89
C ALA A 355 -18.30 43.88 20.60
N ALA A 356 -19.30 43.17 20.16
CA ALA A 356 -20.60 43.08 20.82
C ALA A 356 -20.85 41.71 21.41
#